data_6882c123d3b293038e524f72eb4b0333
#
_entry.id   6882c123d3b293038e524f72eb4b0333
#
_cell.length_a   1.000
_cell.length_b   1.000
_cell.length_c   1.000
_cell.angle_alpha   90.00
_cell.angle_beta   90.00
_cell.angle_gamma   90.00
#
_symmetry.space_group_name_H-M   'P 1'
#
loop_
_entity.id
_entity.type
_entity.pdbx_description
1 polymer ?
#
loop_
_entity_poly.entity_id
_entity_poly.type
_entity_poly.pdbx_seq_one_letter_code
_entity_poly.pdbx_strand_id
1 'polypeptide(L)'
;LSPALQALEEAELILFSYPVYTFIAPCQLHRFIELMKEHGVNVAGKAATQITTSKHFYDVTAHQYIQDNCQEMGMNYVRGLSADMEDLTTKKGQKQAVDFWNHFCWCVEKEYFEPVHVMPVALSYHQATVPEKTADAKDGDVVIITDCTPENESLSAMIARFQAVCLKKTRIVNISEYPFKGGCLGCFNCAVDGTCIYKDGFDTFLR
;
A
#
# COMPACT_ATOMS: atom_id res chain seq x y z
N LEU A 1 -10.93 22.53 -8.99
CA LEU A 1 -10.97 21.40 -8.05
C LEU A 1 -12.33 20.70 -8.16
N SER A 2 -12.36 19.37 -8.06
CA SER A 2 -13.63 18.65 -7.93
C SER A 2 -14.31 19.03 -6.62
N PRO A 3 -15.65 18.93 -6.50
CA PRO A 3 -16.35 19.25 -5.25
C PRO A 3 -15.80 18.47 -4.03
N ALA A 4 -15.32 17.25 -4.24
CA ALA A 4 -14.71 16.43 -3.18
C ALA A 4 -13.38 17.02 -2.67
N LEU A 5 -12.53 17.50 -3.57
CA LEU A 5 -11.25 18.10 -3.18
C LEU A 5 -11.47 19.47 -2.52
N GLN A 6 -12.46 20.23 -2.96
CA GLN A 6 -12.84 21.48 -2.32
C GLN A 6 -13.35 21.25 -0.89
N ALA A 7 -14.19 20.24 -0.69
CA ALA A 7 -14.69 19.89 0.65
C ALA A 7 -13.56 19.55 1.64
N LEU A 8 -12.46 18.93 1.16
CA LEU A 8 -11.29 18.69 2.00
C LEU A 8 -10.58 19.97 2.43
N GLU A 9 -10.51 20.97 1.55
CA GLU A 9 -9.90 22.27 1.90
C GLU A 9 -10.76 23.05 2.89
N GLU A 10 -12.08 22.89 2.85
CA GLU A 10 -13.02 23.54 3.77
C GLU A 10 -13.16 22.82 5.12
N ALA A 11 -12.84 21.52 5.17
CA ALA A 11 -12.96 20.71 6.39
C ALA A 11 -11.93 21.12 7.46
N GLU A 12 -12.31 21.06 8.74
CA GLU A 12 -11.40 21.23 9.89
C GLU A 12 -10.71 19.91 10.27
N LEU A 13 -11.39 18.80 10.01
CA LEU A 13 -10.87 17.44 10.28
C LEU A 13 -11.21 16.49 9.13
N ILE A 14 -10.38 15.47 8.97
CA ILE A 14 -10.54 14.48 7.90
C ILE A 14 -10.58 13.08 8.53
N LEU A 15 -11.67 12.35 8.27
CA LEU A 15 -11.85 10.97 8.69
C LEU A 15 -11.85 10.05 7.47
N PHE A 16 -10.84 9.17 7.37
CA PHE A 16 -10.82 8.11 6.38
C PHE A 16 -11.57 6.89 6.90
N SER A 17 -12.66 6.50 6.24
CA SER A 17 -13.45 5.31 6.61
C SER A 17 -13.50 4.34 5.46
N TYR A 18 -12.97 3.11 5.66
CA TYR A 18 -12.85 2.14 4.56
C TYR A 18 -12.71 0.69 5.07
N PRO A 19 -13.15 -0.29 4.25
CA PRO A 19 -12.83 -1.69 4.50
C PRO A 19 -11.40 -2.02 4.06
N VAL A 20 -10.73 -2.88 4.79
CA VAL A 20 -9.39 -3.38 4.43
C VAL A 20 -9.52 -4.58 3.51
N TYR A 21 -8.87 -4.54 2.35
CA TYR A 21 -8.78 -5.64 1.41
C TYR A 21 -7.34 -6.12 1.29
N THR A 22 -7.10 -7.39 1.63
CA THR A 22 -5.78 -8.01 1.51
C THR A 22 -4.68 -7.15 2.13
N PHE A 23 -4.88 -6.77 3.41
CA PHE A 23 -3.95 -6.00 4.27
C PHE A 23 -3.82 -4.51 3.95
N ILE A 24 -4.35 -4.02 2.84
CA ILE A 24 -4.18 -2.64 2.38
C ILE A 24 -5.51 -1.87 2.24
N ALA A 25 -5.42 -0.57 2.11
CA ALA A 25 -6.55 0.29 1.77
C ALA A 25 -7.04 -0.02 0.33
N PRO A 26 -8.33 0.19 0.01
CA PRO A 26 -8.85 -0.01 -1.34
C PRO A 26 -8.12 0.83 -2.38
N CYS A 27 -7.93 0.30 -3.59
CA CYS A 27 -7.23 1.01 -4.67
C CYS A 27 -7.86 2.35 -5.02
N GLN A 28 -9.18 2.50 -4.86
CA GLN A 28 -9.88 3.78 -5.06
C GLN A 28 -9.42 4.83 -4.05
N LEU A 29 -9.17 4.43 -2.79
CA LEU A 29 -8.66 5.35 -1.77
C LEU A 29 -7.20 5.72 -2.04
N HIS A 30 -6.37 4.78 -2.48
CA HIS A 30 -5.01 5.07 -2.95
C HIS A 30 -5.06 6.13 -4.06
N ARG A 31 -5.88 5.91 -5.10
CA ARG A 31 -6.00 6.86 -6.21
C ARG A 31 -6.52 8.23 -5.76
N PHE A 32 -7.45 8.26 -4.81
CA PHE A 32 -7.96 9.51 -4.26
C PHE A 32 -6.86 10.32 -3.54
N ILE A 33 -6.02 9.66 -2.73
CA ILE A 33 -4.89 10.29 -2.04
C ILE A 33 -3.85 10.79 -3.05
N GLU A 34 -3.56 10.03 -4.10
CA GLU A 34 -2.70 10.49 -5.20
C GLU A 34 -3.25 11.77 -5.84
N LEU A 35 -4.56 11.81 -6.13
CA LEU A 35 -5.21 12.99 -6.69
C LEU A 35 -5.15 14.19 -5.74
N MET A 36 -5.28 13.99 -4.42
CA MET A 36 -5.07 15.06 -3.44
C MET A 36 -3.67 15.67 -3.58
N LYS A 37 -2.65 14.83 -3.71
CA LYS A 37 -1.25 15.27 -3.89
C LYS A 37 -1.01 15.92 -5.25
N GLU A 38 -1.49 15.30 -6.34
CA GLU A 38 -1.37 15.81 -7.71
C GLU A 38 -1.99 17.21 -7.85
N HIS A 39 -3.11 17.46 -7.19
CA HIS A 39 -3.80 18.74 -7.23
C HIS A 39 -3.34 19.74 -6.15
N GLY A 40 -2.40 19.36 -5.30
CA GLY A 40 -1.87 20.23 -4.25
C GLY A 40 -2.95 20.69 -3.26
N VAL A 41 -3.88 19.79 -2.89
CA VAL A 41 -4.97 20.12 -1.95
C VAL A 41 -4.41 20.55 -0.61
N ASN A 42 -4.78 21.73 -0.13
CA ASN A 42 -4.28 22.25 1.13
C ASN A 42 -5.00 21.64 2.34
N VAL A 43 -4.36 20.64 2.92
CA VAL A 43 -4.84 19.94 4.13
C VAL A 43 -3.87 20.08 5.32
N ALA A 44 -2.81 20.87 5.17
CA ALA A 44 -1.80 21.04 6.21
C ALA A 44 -2.42 21.61 7.50
N GLY A 45 -1.99 21.07 8.64
CA GLY A 45 -2.48 21.47 9.98
C GLY A 45 -3.85 20.91 10.35
N LYS A 46 -4.60 20.30 9.44
CA LYS A 46 -5.90 19.70 9.75
C LYS A 46 -5.72 18.41 10.56
N ALA A 47 -6.64 18.17 11.50
CA ALA A 47 -6.68 16.90 12.22
C ALA A 47 -7.13 15.78 11.30
N ALA A 48 -6.45 14.62 11.36
CA ALA A 48 -6.79 13.46 10.56
C ALA A 48 -6.77 12.17 11.39
N THR A 49 -7.68 11.25 11.06
CA THR A 49 -7.73 9.91 11.63
C THR A 49 -8.41 8.95 10.66
N GLN A 50 -8.53 7.67 11.06
CA GLN A 50 -9.17 6.65 10.23
C GLN A 50 -9.98 5.66 11.05
N ILE A 51 -10.99 5.08 10.41
CA ILE A 51 -11.76 3.94 10.93
C ILE A 51 -11.74 2.86 9.86
N THR A 52 -11.31 1.66 10.24
CA THR A 52 -11.29 0.52 9.33
C THR A 52 -12.13 -0.63 9.85
N THR A 53 -12.63 -1.42 8.92
CA THR A 53 -13.14 -2.77 9.20
C THR A 53 -12.30 -3.78 8.46
N SER A 54 -11.83 -4.81 9.18
CA SER A 54 -11.05 -5.89 8.61
C SER A 54 -11.49 -7.23 9.19
N LYS A 55 -11.11 -8.33 8.54
CA LYS A 55 -11.24 -9.64 9.16
C LYS A 55 -9.92 -10.02 9.82
N HIS A 56 -9.99 -10.36 11.11
CA HIS A 56 -8.81 -10.78 11.91
C HIS A 56 -7.74 -9.69 12.10
N PHE A 57 -8.10 -8.41 12.02
CA PHE A 57 -7.19 -7.28 12.28
C PHE A 57 -5.90 -7.25 11.43
N TYR A 58 -5.94 -7.74 10.22
CA TYR A 58 -4.81 -7.68 9.28
C TYR A 58 -4.76 -6.34 8.54
N ASP A 59 -4.72 -5.24 9.25
CA ASP A 59 -4.87 -3.87 8.75
C ASP A 59 -3.71 -2.92 9.08
N VAL A 60 -2.65 -3.41 9.71
CA VAL A 60 -1.50 -2.59 10.13
C VAL A 60 -0.91 -1.82 8.95
N THR A 61 -0.72 -2.49 7.79
CA THR A 61 -0.17 -1.85 6.58
C THR A 61 -1.11 -0.77 6.05
N ALA A 62 -2.44 -1.01 6.06
CA ALA A 62 -3.43 -0.03 5.64
C ALA A 62 -3.41 1.20 6.55
N HIS A 63 -3.33 0.99 7.87
CA HIS A 63 -3.24 2.07 8.85
C HIS A 63 -1.96 2.90 8.69
N GLN A 64 -0.82 2.24 8.50
CA GLN A 64 0.45 2.93 8.30
C GLN A 64 0.44 3.75 7.00
N TYR A 65 -0.10 3.19 5.91
CA TYR A 65 -0.22 3.91 4.65
C TYR A 65 -1.01 5.22 4.79
N ILE A 66 -2.15 5.21 5.47
CA ILE A 66 -2.94 6.44 5.69
C ILE A 66 -2.19 7.42 6.60
N GLN A 67 -1.60 6.94 7.69
CA GLN A 67 -0.82 7.79 8.59
C GLN A 67 0.32 8.50 7.85
N ASP A 68 1.14 7.75 7.10
CA ASP A 68 2.29 8.29 6.38
C ASP A 68 1.85 9.35 5.36
N ASN A 69 0.77 9.08 4.61
CA ASN A 69 0.25 10.03 3.64
C ASN A 69 -0.34 11.29 4.30
N CYS A 70 -1.04 11.14 5.43
CA CYS A 70 -1.53 12.29 6.21
C CYS A 70 -0.36 13.16 6.68
N GLN A 71 0.65 12.55 7.25
CA GLN A 71 1.83 13.26 7.78
C GLN A 71 2.65 13.90 6.66
N GLU A 72 2.80 13.23 5.51
CA GLU A 72 3.49 13.78 4.33
C GLU A 72 2.77 15.02 3.77
N MET A 73 1.43 15.04 3.81
CA MET A 73 0.63 16.21 3.44
C MET A 73 0.51 17.26 4.54
N GLY A 74 1.22 17.10 5.67
CA GLY A 74 1.26 18.05 6.77
C GLY A 74 0.06 18.01 7.71
N MET A 75 -0.76 16.95 7.67
CA MET A 75 -1.89 16.79 8.59
C MET A 75 -1.42 16.32 9.98
N ASN A 76 -2.15 16.72 11.00
CA ASN A 76 -1.98 16.30 12.38
C ASN A 76 -2.73 14.98 12.62
N TYR A 77 -2.01 13.88 12.58
CA TYR A 77 -2.63 12.56 12.62
C TYR A 77 -2.82 12.02 14.05
N VAL A 78 -3.99 11.41 14.28
CA VAL A 78 -4.31 10.63 15.49
C VAL A 78 -4.59 9.19 15.07
N ARG A 79 -4.02 8.24 15.81
CA ARG A 79 -4.16 6.80 15.52
C ARG A 79 -5.63 6.40 15.39
N GLY A 80 -5.93 5.65 14.33
CA GLY A 80 -7.28 5.25 13.96
C GLY A 80 -7.84 4.07 14.73
N LEU A 81 -9.14 3.82 14.54
CA LEU A 81 -9.85 2.65 15.04
C LEU A 81 -9.73 1.50 14.04
N SER A 82 -9.16 0.38 14.52
CA SER A 82 -9.19 -0.92 13.85
C SER A 82 -10.35 -1.75 14.43
N ALA A 83 -11.33 -2.11 13.62
CA ALA A 83 -12.46 -2.93 14.03
C ALA A 83 -12.53 -4.22 13.21
N ASP A 84 -12.90 -5.35 13.83
CA ASP A 84 -13.30 -6.53 13.08
C ASP A 84 -14.66 -6.27 12.42
N MET A 85 -14.97 -7.01 11.34
CA MET A 85 -16.16 -6.78 10.51
C MET A 85 -17.45 -6.70 11.30
N GLU A 86 -17.55 -7.43 12.41
CA GLU A 86 -18.78 -7.53 13.22
C GLU A 86 -18.73 -6.65 14.47
N ASP A 87 -17.59 -6.09 14.82
CA ASP A 87 -17.44 -5.33 16.07
C ASP A 87 -18.43 -4.17 16.16
N LEU A 88 -18.59 -3.39 15.09
CA LEU A 88 -19.47 -2.23 15.08
C LEU A 88 -20.97 -2.60 15.15
N THR A 89 -21.32 -3.87 15.00
CA THR A 89 -22.68 -4.39 15.21
C THR A 89 -22.94 -4.84 16.63
N THR A 90 -21.90 -4.95 17.47
CA THR A 90 -22.00 -5.35 18.86
C THR A 90 -22.01 -4.16 19.81
N LYS A 91 -22.63 -4.31 21.00
CA LYS A 91 -22.60 -3.26 22.03
C LYS A 91 -21.19 -2.92 22.49
N LYS A 92 -20.29 -3.91 22.54
CA LYS A 92 -18.88 -3.73 22.90
C LYS A 92 -18.15 -2.89 21.87
N GLY A 93 -18.25 -3.24 20.61
CA GLY A 93 -17.60 -2.51 19.52
C GLY A 93 -18.16 -1.11 19.30
N GLN A 94 -19.48 -0.94 19.46
CA GLN A 94 -20.11 0.41 19.48
C GLN A 94 -19.56 1.27 20.60
N LYS A 95 -19.38 0.71 21.80
CA LYS A 95 -18.72 1.44 22.90
C LYS A 95 -17.27 1.80 22.55
N GLN A 96 -16.50 0.88 21.98
CA GLN A 96 -15.13 1.15 21.53
C GLN A 96 -15.07 2.27 20.49
N ALA A 97 -16.03 2.32 19.55
CA ALA A 97 -16.12 3.40 18.59
C ALA A 97 -16.40 4.77 19.22
N VAL A 98 -17.29 4.80 20.23
CA VAL A 98 -17.55 6.03 21.01
C VAL A 98 -16.34 6.44 21.83
N ASP A 99 -15.68 5.49 22.50
CA ASP A 99 -14.47 5.77 23.30
C ASP A 99 -13.33 6.29 22.37
N PHE A 100 -13.17 5.70 21.19
CA PHE A 100 -12.24 6.18 20.16
C PHE A 100 -12.54 7.63 19.75
N TRP A 101 -13.81 7.93 19.44
CA TRP A 101 -14.19 9.28 19.02
C TRP A 101 -13.94 10.32 20.11
N ASN A 102 -14.28 9.99 21.35
CA ASN A 102 -13.99 10.86 22.50
C ASN A 102 -12.48 11.08 22.68
N HIS A 103 -11.68 10.04 22.52
CA HIS A 103 -10.22 10.14 22.55
C HIS A 103 -9.69 11.01 21.41
N PHE A 104 -10.19 10.83 20.19
CA PHE A 104 -9.83 11.66 19.04
C PHE A 104 -10.11 13.15 19.31
N CYS A 105 -11.33 13.47 19.77
CA CYS A 105 -11.69 14.85 20.12
C CYS A 105 -10.76 15.42 21.22
N TRP A 106 -10.44 14.62 22.22
CA TRP A 106 -9.50 15.01 23.27
C TRP A 106 -8.10 15.27 22.71
N CYS A 107 -7.60 14.43 21.82
CA CYS A 107 -6.31 14.61 21.15
C CYS A 107 -6.28 15.93 20.36
N VAL A 108 -7.34 16.22 19.61
CA VAL A 108 -7.45 17.47 18.84
C VAL A 108 -7.46 18.68 19.77
N GLU A 109 -8.25 18.63 20.84
CA GLU A 109 -8.35 19.72 21.84
C GLU A 109 -7.00 19.99 22.54
N LYS A 110 -6.21 18.93 22.81
CA LYS A 110 -4.92 19.02 23.50
C LYS A 110 -3.72 19.10 22.56
N GLU A 111 -3.95 19.17 21.25
CA GLU A 111 -2.90 19.15 20.23
C GLU A 111 -1.93 17.96 20.39
N TYR A 112 -2.48 16.80 20.77
CA TYR A 112 -1.73 15.57 21.01
C TYR A 112 -1.83 14.65 19.79
N PHE A 113 -0.81 14.67 18.94
CA PHE A 113 -0.78 13.96 17.67
C PHE A 113 0.36 12.95 17.60
N GLU A 114 0.21 11.96 16.71
CA GLU A 114 1.27 11.00 16.44
C GLU A 114 2.53 11.71 15.91
N PRO A 115 3.70 11.39 16.42
CA PRO A 115 4.94 12.02 15.99
C PRO A 115 5.23 11.71 14.52
N VAL A 116 5.69 12.71 13.77
CA VAL A 116 6.18 12.52 12.41
C VAL A 116 7.56 11.88 12.48
N HIS A 117 7.68 10.66 11.97
CA HIS A 117 8.97 9.98 11.83
C HIS A 117 9.73 10.53 10.62
N VAL A 118 10.41 11.65 10.79
CA VAL A 118 11.39 12.10 9.80
C VAL A 118 12.65 11.27 9.99
N MET A 119 12.81 10.22 9.21
CA MET A 119 14.12 9.55 9.10
C MET A 119 15.02 10.42 8.25
N PRO A 120 16.11 10.98 8.78
CA PRO A 120 17.11 11.62 7.95
C PRO A 120 17.79 10.52 7.12
N VAL A 121 17.36 10.35 5.89
CA VAL A 121 18.01 9.43 4.96
C VAL A 121 19.31 10.09 4.51
N ALA A 122 20.38 9.83 5.21
CA ALA A 122 21.71 10.05 4.66
C ALA A 122 21.91 8.99 3.56
N LEU A 123 21.58 9.36 2.32
CA LEU A 123 21.87 8.52 1.15
C LEU A 123 23.37 8.52 0.91
N SER A 124 24.10 7.66 1.60
CA SER A 124 25.47 7.33 1.21
C SER A 124 25.44 6.18 0.22
N TYR A 125 25.58 6.49 -1.06
CA TYR A 125 25.79 5.48 -2.09
C TYR A 125 27.19 4.90 -1.95
N HIS A 126 27.31 3.75 -1.31
CA HIS A 126 28.50 2.94 -1.43
C HIS A 126 28.30 2.01 -2.65
N GLN A 127 29.09 2.24 -3.68
CA GLN A 127 29.17 1.31 -4.80
C GLN A 127 29.86 0.04 -4.29
N ALA A 128 29.07 -0.89 -3.76
CA ALA A 128 29.61 -2.15 -3.28
C ALA A 128 30.15 -2.96 -4.47
N THR A 129 31.39 -3.41 -4.38
CA THR A 129 31.98 -4.34 -5.35
C THR A 129 31.13 -5.59 -5.46
N VAL A 130 30.83 -6.01 -6.69
CA VAL A 130 30.15 -7.29 -6.94
C VAL A 130 31.19 -8.39 -6.61
N PRO A 131 30.93 -9.29 -5.63
CA PRO A 131 31.83 -10.41 -5.39
C PRO A 131 31.90 -11.30 -6.64
N GLU A 132 33.09 -11.76 -6.99
CA GLU A 132 33.26 -12.74 -8.05
C GLU A 132 32.46 -14.02 -7.68
N LYS A 133 31.76 -14.55 -8.67
CA LYS A 133 30.98 -15.77 -8.53
C LYS A 133 31.93 -16.96 -8.34
N THR A 134 32.20 -17.31 -7.09
CA THR A 134 33.22 -18.31 -6.72
C THR A 134 32.67 -19.74 -6.58
N ALA A 135 31.39 -19.97 -6.81
CA ALA A 135 30.79 -21.29 -6.66
C ALA A 135 29.97 -21.69 -7.89
N ASP A 136 30.06 -22.95 -8.25
CA ASP A 136 29.16 -23.57 -9.23
C ASP A 136 27.70 -23.38 -8.80
N ALA A 137 26.84 -23.08 -9.78
CA ALA A 137 25.41 -22.89 -9.54
C ALA A 137 24.84 -24.15 -8.86
N LYS A 138 24.36 -23.97 -7.61
CA LYS A 138 23.67 -25.05 -6.89
C LYS A 138 22.37 -25.39 -7.60
N ASP A 139 21.97 -26.66 -7.60
CA ASP A 139 20.69 -27.12 -8.11
C ASP A 139 19.53 -26.29 -7.56
N GLY A 140 18.65 -25.86 -8.41
CA GLY A 140 17.45 -25.09 -8.13
C GLY A 140 17.42 -23.74 -8.82
N ASP A 141 16.25 -23.38 -9.31
CA ASP A 141 15.99 -22.12 -10.00
C ASP A 141 15.49 -21.05 -9.02
N VAL A 142 15.93 -19.83 -9.25
CA VAL A 142 15.34 -18.61 -8.67
C VAL A 142 14.61 -17.87 -9.78
N VAL A 143 13.32 -17.65 -9.60
CA VAL A 143 12.51 -16.87 -10.53
C VAL A 143 12.42 -15.44 -10.03
N ILE A 144 12.84 -14.49 -10.85
CA ILE A 144 12.70 -13.06 -10.60
C ILE A 144 11.48 -12.60 -11.38
N ILE A 145 10.42 -12.21 -10.67
CA ILE A 145 9.24 -11.61 -11.27
C ILE A 145 9.41 -10.09 -11.19
N THR A 146 9.27 -9.42 -12.30
CA THR A 146 9.45 -7.96 -12.40
C THR A 146 8.48 -7.36 -13.39
N ASP A 147 8.22 -6.06 -13.25
CA ASP A 147 7.52 -5.21 -14.21
C ASP A 147 8.47 -4.18 -14.85
N CYS A 148 9.77 -4.45 -14.81
CA CYS A 148 10.81 -3.54 -15.28
C CYS A 148 10.60 -3.16 -16.75
N THR A 149 10.48 -1.86 -17.00
CA THR A 149 10.47 -1.30 -18.35
C THR A 149 11.88 -0.81 -18.74
N PRO A 150 12.16 -0.58 -20.03
CA PRO A 150 13.47 -0.09 -20.50
C PRO A 150 13.92 1.23 -19.84
N GLU A 151 12.96 2.04 -19.38
CA GLU A 151 13.21 3.33 -18.74
C GLU A 151 13.61 3.19 -17.26
N ASN A 152 13.38 2.01 -16.66
CA ASN A 152 13.67 1.73 -15.25
C ASN A 152 15.13 1.27 -15.04
N GLU A 153 16.08 2.15 -15.31
CA GLU A 153 17.52 1.86 -15.20
C GLU A 153 17.92 1.36 -13.80
N SER A 154 17.39 1.95 -12.73
CA SER A 154 17.69 1.55 -11.35
C SER A 154 17.22 0.13 -11.05
N LEU A 155 16.00 -0.23 -11.43
CA LEU A 155 15.45 -1.58 -11.22
C LEU A 155 16.20 -2.61 -12.07
N SER A 156 16.52 -2.28 -13.32
CA SER A 156 17.33 -3.11 -14.20
C SER A 156 18.71 -3.39 -13.61
N ALA A 157 19.38 -2.36 -13.07
CA ALA A 157 20.67 -2.51 -12.41
C ALA A 157 20.60 -3.38 -11.14
N MET A 158 19.52 -3.25 -10.35
CA MET A 158 19.29 -4.10 -9.18
C MET A 158 19.09 -5.57 -9.56
N ILE A 159 18.31 -5.86 -10.60
CA ILE A 159 18.10 -7.22 -11.12
C ILE A 159 19.42 -7.81 -11.61
N ALA A 160 20.17 -7.07 -12.43
CA ALA A 160 21.47 -7.51 -12.94
C ALA A 160 22.45 -7.81 -11.80
N ARG A 161 22.48 -6.96 -10.77
CA ARG A 161 23.31 -7.18 -9.60
C ARG A 161 22.90 -8.43 -8.83
N PHE A 162 21.60 -8.63 -8.59
CA PHE A 162 21.12 -9.84 -7.92
C PHE A 162 21.51 -11.09 -8.71
N GLN A 163 21.36 -11.10 -10.03
CA GLN A 163 21.78 -12.22 -10.88
C GLN A 163 23.28 -12.49 -10.80
N ALA A 164 24.10 -11.44 -10.72
CA ALA A 164 25.54 -11.57 -10.63
C ALA A 164 26.01 -12.21 -9.32
N VAL A 165 25.33 -11.97 -8.20
CA VAL A 165 25.70 -12.51 -6.88
C VAL A 165 24.94 -13.77 -6.48
N CYS A 166 23.83 -14.09 -7.15
CA CYS A 166 23.05 -15.26 -6.84
C CYS A 166 23.80 -16.54 -7.20
N LEU A 167 23.95 -17.43 -6.23
CA LEU A 167 24.63 -18.73 -6.42
C LEU A 167 23.78 -19.76 -7.17
N LYS A 168 22.50 -19.49 -7.35
CA LYS A 168 21.57 -20.36 -8.08
C LYS A 168 21.34 -19.83 -9.50
N LYS A 169 20.85 -20.74 -10.36
CA LYS A 169 20.38 -20.33 -11.68
C LYS A 169 19.18 -19.38 -11.53
N THR A 170 19.24 -18.25 -12.20
CA THR A 170 18.16 -17.25 -12.17
C THR A 170 17.42 -17.21 -13.49
N ARG A 171 16.10 -17.03 -13.43
CA ARG A 171 15.21 -16.82 -14.57
C ARG A 171 14.39 -15.57 -14.33
N ILE A 172 14.32 -14.68 -15.32
CA ILE A 172 13.49 -13.47 -15.25
C ILE A 172 12.14 -13.75 -15.89
N VAL A 173 11.08 -13.30 -15.25
CA VAL A 173 9.73 -13.23 -15.79
C VAL A 173 9.29 -11.77 -15.69
N ASN A 174 9.23 -11.10 -16.83
CA ASN A 174 8.79 -9.71 -16.89
C ASN A 174 7.29 -9.65 -17.17
N ILE A 175 6.50 -9.25 -16.15
CA ILE A 175 5.05 -9.18 -16.28
C ILE A 175 4.58 -8.01 -17.15
N SER A 176 5.41 -6.98 -17.37
CA SER A 176 5.09 -5.89 -18.30
C SER A 176 4.96 -6.34 -19.76
N GLU A 177 5.52 -7.49 -20.10
CA GLU A 177 5.43 -8.07 -21.45
C GLU A 177 4.14 -8.87 -21.69
N TYR A 178 3.33 -9.10 -20.63
CA TYR A 178 2.08 -9.83 -20.76
C TYR A 178 0.92 -8.90 -21.10
N PRO A 179 0.05 -9.30 -22.02
CA PRO A 179 -1.07 -8.48 -22.48
C PRO A 179 -2.26 -8.54 -21.51
N PHE A 180 -2.05 -8.11 -20.25
CA PHE A 180 -3.13 -8.06 -19.27
C PHE A 180 -4.30 -7.21 -19.74
N LYS A 181 -5.51 -7.76 -19.68
CA LYS A 181 -6.75 -7.03 -19.98
C LYS A 181 -7.34 -6.35 -18.74
N GLY A 182 -6.90 -6.72 -17.54
CA GLY A 182 -7.33 -6.12 -16.29
C GLY A 182 -6.95 -6.96 -15.09
N GLY A 183 -7.12 -6.38 -13.89
CA GLY A 183 -6.94 -7.06 -12.62
C GLY A 183 -8.02 -8.10 -12.34
N CYS A 184 -7.75 -9.04 -11.43
CA CYS A 184 -8.70 -10.06 -11.05
C CYS A 184 -10.01 -9.45 -10.53
N LEU A 185 -11.15 -9.83 -11.13
CA LEU A 185 -12.50 -9.37 -10.76
C LEU A 185 -13.10 -10.13 -9.58
N GLY A 186 -12.45 -11.19 -9.07
CA GLY A 186 -13.04 -12.07 -8.07
C GLY A 186 -14.28 -12.84 -8.55
N CYS A 187 -14.44 -13.00 -9.87
CA CYS A 187 -15.65 -13.58 -10.48
C CYS A 187 -15.75 -15.10 -10.39
N PHE A 188 -14.73 -15.80 -9.88
CA PHE A 188 -14.64 -17.25 -9.74
C PHE A 188 -14.77 -18.07 -11.04
N ASN A 189 -14.76 -17.46 -12.21
CA ASN A 189 -14.83 -18.20 -13.47
C ASN A 189 -13.74 -19.26 -13.59
N CYS A 190 -12.54 -18.98 -13.11
CA CYS A 190 -11.41 -19.91 -13.13
C CYS A 190 -11.52 -21.07 -12.12
N ALA A 191 -12.51 -21.07 -11.22
CA ALA A 191 -12.62 -22.10 -10.19
C ALA A 191 -12.95 -23.50 -10.75
N VAL A 192 -13.55 -23.58 -11.94
CA VAL A 192 -14.00 -24.86 -12.55
C VAL A 192 -12.88 -25.50 -13.37
N ASP A 193 -12.27 -24.73 -14.27
CA ASP A 193 -11.31 -25.25 -15.26
C ASP A 193 -9.98 -24.48 -15.29
N GLY A 194 -9.82 -23.47 -14.41
CA GLY A 194 -8.65 -22.62 -14.34
C GLY A 194 -8.57 -21.59 -15.46
N THR A 195 -9.64 -21.37 -16.23
CA THR A 195 -9.64 -20.43 -17.38
C THR A 195 -10.17 -19.06 -16.96
N CYS A 196 -9.36 -18.01 -17.18
CA CYS A 196 -9.76 -16.65 -16.83
C CYS A 196 -10.81 -16.09 -17.82
N ILE A 197 -11.76 -15.29 -17.30
CA ILE A 197 -12.77 -14.58 -18.12
C ILE A 197 -12.12 -13.66 -19.16
N TYR A 198 -10.95 -13.11 -18.86
CA TYR A 198 -10.25 -12.20 -19.77
C TYR A 198 -9.66 -12.88 -21.02
N LYS A 199 -9.36 -14.18 -20.96
CA LYS A 199 -8.76 -14.93 -22.05
C LYS A 199 -7.56 -14.21 -22.67
N ASP A 200 -6.68 -13.71 -21.83
CA ASP A 200 -5.45 -13.00 -22.22
C ASP A 200 -4.20 -13.89 -22.15
N GLY A 201 -4.38 -15.16 -21.79
CA GLY A 201 -3.31 -16.15 -21.72
C GLY A 201 -2.55 -16.17 -20.40
N PHE A 202 -2.87 -15.30 -19.46
CA PHE A 202 -2.19 -15.25 -18.16
C PHE A 202 -2.47 -16.51 -17.32
N ASP A 203 -3.65 -17.08 -17.42
CA ASP A 203 -4.01 -18.35 -16.78
C ASP A 203 -3.15 -19.53 -17.31
N THR A 204 -2.79 -19.52 -18.58
CA THR A 204 -1.88 -20.51 -19.17
C THR A 204 -0.45 -20.31 -18.68
N PHE A 205 -0.02 -19.07 -18.50
CA PHE A 205 1.28 -18.75 -17.96
C PHE A 205 1.43 -19.20 -16.50
N LEU A 206 0.38 -19.14 -15.70
CA LEU A 206 0.39 -19.55 -14.28
C LEU A 206 0.39 -21.06 -14.06
N ARG A 207 0.11 -21.87 -15.06
CA ARG A 207 0.12 -23.34 -15.04
C ARG A 207 1.49 -23.89 -15.43
#